data_7b64efe7fea6084050dbd2772f763c86
#
_entry.id   7b64efe7fea6084050dbd2772f763c86
#
_cell.length_a   1.000
_cell.length_b   1.000
_cell.length_c   1.000
_cell.angle_alpha   90.00
_cell.angle_beta   90.00
_cell.angle_gamma   90.00
#
_symmetry.space_group_name_H-M   'P 1'
#
loop_
_entity.id
_entity.type
_entity.pdbx_description
1 polymer ?
#
loop_
_entity_poly.entity_id
_entity_poly.type
_entity_poly.pdbx_seq_one_letter_code
_entity_poly.pdbx_strand_id
1 'polypeptide(L)'
;MRTLFKRRDEVPYEAVLTTCSVLIVLGCLIGALWPYYHVMGTDQTGNDVLYQAFKSVRTALVIGTLATLTTLPFAVVLGICAGFFKGWVDDLIQYLYTTLSSIPSVLLIAASVLMIQVFIDSHPGMYATGIERADLRLFMLSIIIGLTGWATLARLLRAETLKISQLDYIQAARAFGLGPFKIM
;
A
#
# COMPACT_ATOMS: atom_id res chain seq x y z
N MET A 1 -5.36 31.25 36.88
CA MET A 1 -5.82 30.71 35.58
C MET A 1 -4.84 31.07 34.44
N ARG A 2 -3.56 31.31 34.70
CA ARG A 2 -2.54 31.74 33.71
C ARG A 2 -1.36 30.78 33.55
N THR A 3 -1.38 29.61 34.19
CA THR A 3 -0.24 28.68 34.25
C THR A 3 -0.42 27.36 33.49
N LEU A 4 -1.58 27.14 32.85
CA LEU A 4 -1.86 25.89 32.14
C LEU A 4 -1.64 25.94 30.62
N PHE A 5 -1.28 27.11 30.06
CA PHE A 5 -1.16 27.27 28.58
C PHE A 5 0.29 27.32 28.06
N LYS A 6 1.31 27.13 28.93
CA LYS A 6 2.73 27.26 28.53
C LYS A 6 3.48 25.94 28.38
N ARG A 7 2.82 24.85 27.99
CA ARG A 7 3.49 23.54 27.91
C ARG A 7 3.19 22.75 26.64
N ARG A 8 3.03 23.38 25.50
CA ARG A 8 2.66 22.67 24.26
C ARG A 8 3.58 22.83 23.06
N ASP A 9 4.66 23.61 23.15
CA ASP A 9 5.54 23.88 22.01
C ASP A 9 7.04 23.57 22.25
N GLU A 10 7.39 22.89 23.32
CA GLU A 10 8.76 22.43 23.46
C GLU A 10 8.85 20.98 22.95
N VAL A 11 9.29 20.84 21.70
CA VAL A 11 9.78 19.55 21.20
C VAL A 11 10.83 19.07 22.20
N PRO A 12 10.72 17.86 22.77
CA PRO A 12 11.69 17.36 23.76
C PRO A 12 13.02 17.04 23.06
N TYR A 13 13.79 18.09 22.74
CA TYR A 13 15.06 17.98 22.02
C TYR A 13 16.01 16.97 22.69
N GLU A 14 16.02 16.93 24.02
CA GLU A 14 16.84 15.96 24.74
C GLU A 14 16.41 14.52 24.49
N ALA A 15 15.12 14.24 24.47
CA ALA A 15 14.61 12.91 24.15
C ALA A 15 14.88 12.51 22.68
N VAL A 16 14.76 13.46 21.76
CA VAL A 16 15.09 13.24 20.35
C VAL A 16 16.58 13.01 20.18
N LEU A 17 17.44 13.81 20.80
CA LEU A 17 18.89 13.67 20.73
C LEU A 17 19.36 12.34 21.35
N THR A 18 18.79 11.96 22.49
CA THR A 18 19.14 10.66 23.14
C THR A 18 18.70 9.49 22.28
N THR A 19 17.50 9.49 21.72
CA THR A 19 17.05 8.41 20.82
C THR A 19 17.90 8.34 19.55
N CYS A 20 18.21 9.48 18.92
CA CYS A 20 19.08 9.52 17.76
C CYS A 20 20.50 9.02 18.08
N SER A 21 21.08 9.43 19.22
CA SER A 21 22.40 8.98 19.61
C SER A 21 22.46 7.47 19.88
N VAL A 22 21.42 6.92 20.54
CA VAL A 22 21.32 5.46 20.76
C VAL A 22 21.20 4.71 19.44
N LEU A 23 20.40 5.18 18.50
CA LEU A 23 20.26 4.55 17.18
C LEU A 23 21.55 4.61 16.37
N ILE A 24 22.30 5.72 16.44
CA ILE A 24 23.59 5.86 15.78
C ILE A 24 24.61 4.89 16.38
N VAL A 25 24.69 4.81 17.71
CA VAL A 25 25.61 3.90 18.42
C VAL A 25 25.28 2.44 18.08
N LEU A 26 24.00 2.06 18.09
CA LEU A 26 23.57 0.72 17.70
C LEU A 26 23.91 0.43 16.23
N GLY A 27 23.66 1.37 15.33
CA GLY A 27 24.03 1.24 13.92
C GLY A 27 25.51 1.08 13.69
N CYS A 28 26.35 1.87 14.37
CA CYS A 28 27.81 1.76 14.32
C CYS A 28 28.29 0.41 14.88
N LEU A 29 27.71 -0.06 15.97
CA LEU A 29 28.06 -1.34 16.58
C LEU A 29 27.70 -2.53 15.69
N ILE A 30 26.51 -2.50 15.08
CA ILE A 30 26.10 -3.48 14.06
C ILE A 30 27.06 -3.44 12.86
N GLY A 31 27.37 -2.27 12.34
CA GLY A 31 28.30 -2.11 11.20
C GLY A 31 29.71 -2.59 11.51
N ALA A 32 30.20 -2.41 12.73
CA ALA A 32 31.52 -2.88 13.15
C ALA A 32 31.58 -4.39 13.32
N LEU A 33 30.47 -5.01 13.75
CA LEU A 33 30.39 -6.47 13.97
C LEU A 33 30.08 -7.25 12.69
N TRP A 34 29.45 -6.62 11.70
CA TRP A 34 29.03 -7.25 10.44
C TRP A 34 30.10 -8.05 9.71
N PRO A 35 31.37 -7.57 9.57
CA PRO A 35 32.39 -8.33 8.85
C PRO A 35 32.87 -9.59 9.59
N TYR A 36 32.64 -9.67 10.90
CA TYR A 36 33.17 -10.73 11.75
C TYR A 36 32.14 -11.73 12.25
N TYR A 37 30.89 -11.28 12.34
CA TYR A 37 29.79 -12.09 12.92
C TYR A 37 28.50 -11.90 12.15
N HIS A 38 27.73 -12.96 11.98
CA HIS A 38 26.33 -12.89 11.54
C HIS A 38 25.45 -12.34 12.68
N VAL A 39 25.30 -11.02 12.75
CA VAL A 39 24.67 -10.31 13.89
C VAL A 39 23.26 -10.83 14.22
N MET A 40 22.49 -11.26 13.21
CA MET A 40 21.17 -11.89 13.37
C MET A 40 21.16 -13.40 13.07
N GLY A 41 22.34 -14.01 13.02
CA GLY A 41 22.48 -15.42 12.67
C GLY A 41 22.32 -15.70 11.16
N THR A 42 22.25 -16.99 10.86
CA THR A 42 22.10 -17.49 9.48
C THR A 42 20.77 -18.23 9.33
N ASP A 43 20.19 -18.17 8.14
CA ASP A 43 19.03 -18.95 7.74
C ASP A 43 19.39 -20.46 7.61
N GLN A 44 18.37 -21.32 7.44
CA GLN A 44 18.53 -22.77 7.19
C GLN A 44 19.40 -23.07 5.98
N THR A 45 19.54 -22.15 5.05
CA THR A 45 20.39 -22.21 3.86
C THR A 45 21.80 -21.63 4.05
N GLY A 46 22.12 -21.16 5.27
CA GLY A 46 23.42 -20.57 5.61
C GLY A 46 23.59 -19.09 5.19
N ASN A 47 22.55 -18.44 4.67
CA ASN A 47 22.60 -17.02 4.30
C ASN A 47 22.45 -16.11 5.53
N ASP A 48 23.15 -14.99 5.54
CA ASP A 48 23.05 -13.97 6.57
C ASP A 48 21.65 -13.33 6.59
N VAL A 49 20.95 -13.46 7.72
CA VAL A 49 19.58 -12.96 7.91
C VAL A 49 19.54 -11.43 7.80
N LEU A 50 20.53 -10.73 8.34
CA LEU A 50 20.59 -9.26 8.28
C LEU A 50 20.76 -8.78 6.85
N TYR A 51 21.64 -9.40 6.07
CA TYR A 51 21.83 -9.09 4.65
C TYR A 51 20.54 -9.32 3.86
N GLN A 52 19.84 -10.44 4.09
CA GLN A 52 18.56 -10.71 3.43
C GLN A 52 17.50 -9.69 3.81
N ALA A 53 17.43 -9.27 5.08
CA ALA A 53 16.50 -8.25 5.54
C ALA A 53 16.70 -6.93 4.80
N PHE A 54 17.95 -6.45 4.63
CA PHE A 54 18.22 -5.24 3.86
C PHE A 54 17.91 -5.42 2.37
N LYS A 55 18.23 -6.57 1.79
CA LYS A 55 17.92 -6.87 0.39
C LYS A 55 16.41 -6.90 0.15
N SER A 56 15.62 -7.39 1.11
CA SER A 56 14.15 -7.45 1.01
C SER A 56 13.48 -6.07 1.03
N VAL A 57 14.12 -5.04 1.61
CA VAL A 57 13.61 -3.66 1.60
C VAL A 57 13.40 -3.16 0.17
N ARG A 58 14.37 -3.39 -0.73
CA ARG A 58 14.23 -3.03 -2.15
C ARG A 58 13.02 -3.71 -2.79
N THR A 59 12.88 -5.01 -2.57
CA THR A 59 11.77 -5.79 -3.12
C THR A 59 10.42 -5.30 -2.56
N ALA A 60 10.35 -5.03 -1.25
CA ALA A 60 9.16 -4.50 -0.60
C ALA A 60 8.76 -3.12 -1.15
N LEU A 61 9.73 -2.23 -1.38
CA LEU A 61 9.48 -0.92 -1.99
C LEU A 61 8.95 -1.05 -3.42
N VAL A 62 9.51 -1.92 -4.24
CA VAL A 62 9.04 -2.15 -5.62
C VAL A 62 7.62 -2.70 -5.61
N ILE A 63 7.35 -3.74 -4.84
CA ILE A 63 6.00 -4.33 -4.74
C ILE A 63 5.00 -3.30 -4.22
N GLY A 64 5.34 -2.59 -3.13
CA GLY A 64 4.46 -1.61 -2.52
C GLY A 64 4.12 -0.44 -3.44
N THR A 65 5.13 0.12 -4.14
CA THR A 65 4.90 1.22 -5.09
C THR A 65 4.07 0.79 -6.30
N LEU A 66 4.39 -0.35 -6.92
CA LEU A 66 3.63 -0.86 -8.06
C LEU A 66 2.20 -1.24 -7.68
N ALA A 67 2.00 -1.91 -6.54
CA ALA A 67 0.67 -2.23 -6.03
C ALA A 67 -0.14 -0.97 -5.77
N THR A 68 0.45 0.06 -5.15
CA THR A 68 -0.21 1.34 -4.88
C THR A 68 -0.58 2.05 -6.18
N LEU A 69 0.34 2.12 -7.16
CA LEU A 69 0.07 2.73 -8.47
C LEU A 69 -1.07 2.01 -9.23
N THR A 70 -1.21 0.72 -9.03
CA THR A 70 -2.32 -0.06 -9.61
C THR A 70 -3.63 0.17 -8.83
N THR A 71 -3.58 0.18 -7.49
CA THR A 71 -4.75 0.33 -6.62
C THR A 71 -5.39 1.71 -6.73
N LEU A 72 -4.58 2.78 -6.70
CA LEU A 72 -5.06 4.15 -6.56
C LEU A 72 -6.03 4.58 -7.67
N PRO A 73 -5.77 4.38 -8.97
CA PRO A 73 -6.67 4.83 -10.03
C PRO A 73 -8.07 4.21 -9.90
N PHE A 74 -8.11 2.89 -9.68
CA PHE A 74 -9.39 2.19 -9.51
C PHE A 74 -10.14 2.63 -8.26
N ALA A 75 -9.45 2.72 -7.13
CA ALA A 75 -10.05 3.09 -5.87
C ALA A 75 -10.58 4.54 -5.89
N VAL A 76 -9.81 5.48 -6.44
CA VAL A 76 -10.19 6.90 -6.51
C VAL A 76 -11.37 7.08 -7.43
N VAL A 77 -11.29 6.59 -8.67
CA VAL A 77 -12.36 6.76 -9.64
C VAL A 77 -13.65 6.09 -9.16
N LEU A 78 -13.58 4.82 -8.79
CA LEU A 78 -14.78 4.08 -8.39
C LEU A 78 -15.33 4.56 -7.05
N GLY A 79 -14.46 4.88 -6.07
CA GLY A 79 -14.91 5.38 -4.77
C GLY A 79 -15.60 6.74 -4.86
N ILE A 80 -15.04 7.67 -5.61
CA ILE A 80 -15.65 8.99 -5.82
C ILE A 80 -16.93 8.86 -6.64
N CYS A 81 -16.95 8.09 -7.72
CA CYS A 81 -18.15 7.88 -8.54
C CYS A 81 -19.30 7.29 -7.70
N ALA A 82 -19.03 6.30 -6.87
CA ALA A 82 -20.04 5.71 -5.99
C ALA A 82 -20.61 6.73 -5.02
N GLY A 83 -19.77 7.51 -4.34
CA GLY A 83 -20.21 8.52 -3.37
C GLY A 83 -20.91 9.72 -3.99
N PHE A 84 -20.54 10.11 -5.22
CA PHE A 84 -21.05 11.31 -5.86
C PHE A 84 -22.36 11.07 -6.64
N PHE A 85 -22.41 10.06 -7.53
CA PHE A 85 -23.58 9.82 -8.39
C PHE A 85 -24.73 9.12 -7.64
N LYS A 86 -24.45 8.37 -6.57
CA LYS A 86 -25.45 7.62 -5.79
C LYS A 86 -26.31 6.70 -6.67
N GLY A 87 -27.35 6.08 -6.07
CA GLY A 87 -28.30 5.23 -6.78
C GLY A 87 -27.62 4.07 -7.52
N TRP A 88 -28.00 3.83 -8.78
CA TRP A 88 -27.57 2.67 -9.55
C TRP A 88 -26.03 2.53 -9.69
N VAL A 89 -25.31 3.66 -9.83
CA VAL A 89 -23.84 3.64 -9.96
C VAL A 89 -23.23 3.17 -8.63
N ASP A 90 -23.74 3.68 -7.54
CA ASP A 90 -23.32 3.28 -6.20
C ASP A 90 -23.60 1.79 -5.94
N ASP A 91 -24.81 1.32 -6.26
CA ASP A 91 -25.22 -0.07 -6.07
C ASP A 91 -24.34 -1.04 -6.89
N LEU A 92 -24.02 -0.70 -8.13
CA LEU A 92 -23.15 -1.51 -8.97
C LEU A 92 -21.72 -1.59 -8.40
N ILE A 93 -21.15 -0.46 -8.00
CA ILE A 93 -19.80 -0.42 -7.44
C ILE A 93 -19.75 -1.15 -6.09
N GLN A 94 -20.78 -0.99 -5.26
CA GLN A 94 -20.92 -1.73 -4.01
C GLN A 94 -21.01 -3.24 -4.24
N TYR A 95 -21.78 -3.67 -5.21
CA TYR A 95 -21.86 -5.08 -5.61
C TYR A 95 -20.49 -5.62 -6.00
N LEU A 96 -19.74 -4.90 -6.84
CA LEU A 96 -18.41 -5.31 -7.30
C LEU A 96 -17.43 -5.46 -6.13
N TYR A 97 -17.29 -4.46 -5.27
CA TYR A 97 -16.32 -4.57 -4.17
C TYR A 97 -16.77 -5.56 -3.08
N THR A 98 -18.08 -5.74 -2.88
CA THR A 98 -18.58 -6.72 -1.91
C THR A 98 -18.34 -8.14 -2.41
N THR A 99 -18.60 -8.41 -3.70
CA THR A 99 -18.31 -9.70 -4.33
C THR A 99 -16.82 -10.02 -4.28
N LEU A 100 -15.97 -9.05 -4.60
CA LEU A 100 -14.51 -9.23 -4.53
C LEU A 100 -14.05 -9.50 -3.09
N SER A 101 -14.60 -8.76 -2.13
CA SER A 101 -14.25 -8.90 -0.70
C SER A 101 -14.80 -10.19 -0.05
N SER A 102 -15.75 -10.89 -0.69
CA SER A 102 -16.24 -12.17 -0.19
C SER A 102 -15.24 -13.31 -0.36
N ILE A 103 -14.29 -13.14 -1.27
CA ILE A 103 -13.21 -14.09 -1.48
C ILE A 103 -12.04 -13.72 -0.54
N PRO A 104 -11.53 -14.65 0.28
CA PRO A 104 -10.35 -14.39 1.08
C PRO A 104 -9.17 -13.97 0.19
N SER A 105 -8.65 -12.75 0.41
CA SER A 105 -7.59 -12.16 -0.44
C SER A 105 -6.35 -13.03 -0.55
N VAL A 106 -6.00 -13.73 0.53
CA VAL A 106 -4.85 -14.66 0.55
C VAL A 106 -5.04 -15.80 -0.44
N LEU A 107 -6.25 -16.36 -0.53
CA LEU A 107 -6.53 -17.45 -1.48
C LEU A 107 -6.50 -16.95 -2.92
N LEU A 108 -7.05 -15.77 -3.18
CA LEU A 108 -7.05 -15.15 -4.50
C LEU A 108 -5.61 -14.87 -4.98
N ILE A 109 -4.77 -14.31 -4.11
CA ILE A 109 -3.36 -14.05 -4.40
C ILE A 109 -2.61 -15.37 -4.65
N ALA A 110 -2.78 -16.38 -3.78
CA ALA A 110 -2.13 -17.68 -3.94
C ALA A 110 -2.52 -18.37 -5.25
N ALA A 111 -3.80 -18.40 -5.58
CA ALA A 111 -4.28 -18.96 -6.85
C ALA A 111 -3.69 -18.24 -8.06
N SER A 112 -3.66 -16.90 -8.02
CA SER A 112 -3.09 -16.09 -9.09
C SER A 112 -1.58 -16.32 -9.27
N VAL A 113 -0.84 -16.41 -8.16
CA VAL A 113 0.61 -16.73 -8.20
C VAL A 113 0.86 -18.12 -8.81
N LEU A 114 0.05 -19.11 -8.45
CA LEU A 114 0.15 -20.45 -9.04
C LEU A 114 -0.15 -20.44 -10.55
N MET A 115 -1.17 -19.69 -11.00
CA MET A 115 -1.47 -19.53 -12.41
C MET A 115 -0.31 -18.90 -13.18
N ILE A 116 0.31 -17.87 -12.64
CA ILE A 116 1.50 -17.23 -13.23
C ILE A 116 2.66 -18.21 -13.29
N GLN A 117 2.88 -19.00 -12.23
CA GLN A 117 3.92 -20.01 -12.20
C GLN A 117 3.73 -21.03 -13.35
N VAL A 118 2.53 -21.57 -13.48
CA VAL A 118 2.20 -22.52 -14.56
C VAL A 118 2.37 -21.88 -15.93
N PHE A 119 1.99 -20.61 -16.08
CA PHE A 119 2.17 -19.88 -17.35
C PHE A 119 3.65 -19.74 -17.71
N ILE A 120 4.50 -19.35 -16.76
CA ILE A 120 5.96 -19.21 -16.98
C ILE A 120 6.58 -20.57 -17.34
N ASP A 121 6.19 -21.63 -16.64
CA ASP A 121 6.73 -22.96 -16.85
C ASP A 121 6.28 -23.58 -18.18
N SER A 122 5.09 -23.21 -18.67
CA SER A 122 4.58 -23.63 -19.98
C SER A 122 5.19 -22.88 -21.16
N HIS A 123 5.88 -21.75 -20.93
CA HIS A 123 6.48 -20.93 -21.97
C HIS A 123 7.99 -20.70 -21.73
N PRO A 124 8.81 -21.76 -21.64
CA PRO A 124 10.22 -21.65 -21.27
C PRO A 124 11.07 -20.84 -22.26
N GLY A 125 10.62 -20.70 -23.51
CA GLY A 125 11.31 -19.93 -24.55
C GLY A 125 11.12 -18.41 -24.46
N MET A 126 10.12 -17.92 -23.71
CA MET A 126 9.88 -16.49 -23.57
C MET A 126 10.73 -15.86 -22.47
N TYR A 127 11.16 -16.64 -21.48
CA TYR A 127 11.90 -16.16 -20.30
C TYR A 127 13.15 -17.03 -20.12
N ALA A 128 14.25 -16.59 -20.71
CA ALA A 128 15.48 -17.39 -20.79
C ALA A 128 16.26 -17.45 -19.48
N THR A 129 16.19 -16.37 -18.66
CA THR A 129 16.97 -16.26 -17.42
C THR A 129 16.10 -16.39 -16.16
N GLY A 130 16.70 -16.94 -15.09
CA GLY A 130 16.03 -17.02 -13.78
C GLY A 130 15.69 -15.65 -13.19
N ILE A 131 16.45 -14.61 -13.55
CA ILE A 131 16.23 -13.23 -13.11
C ILE A 131 14.96 -12.67 -13.76
N GLU A 132 14.80 -12.83 -15.07
CA GLU A 132 13.60 -12.38 -15.81
C GLU A 132 12.33 -13.04 -15.26
N ARG A 133 12.39 -14.33 -14.92
CA ARG A 133 11.27 -15.04 -14.29
C ARG A 133 10.93 -14.51 -12.91
N ALA A 134 11.94 -14.15 -12.11
CA ALA A 134 11.74 -13.56 -10.79
C ALA A 134 11.12 -12.16 -10.88
N ASP A 135 11.62 -11.32 -11.77
CA ASP A 135 11.12 -9.96 -11.97
C ASP A 135 9.67 -9.98 -12.48
N LEU A 136 9.34 -10.87 -13.41
CA LEU A 136 7.97 -11.05 -13.88
C LEU A 136 7.02 -11.47 -12.75
N ARG A 137 7.44 -12.40 -11.90
CA ARG A 137 6.63 -12.82 -10.74
C ARG A 137 6.37 -11.66 -9.79
N LEU A 138 7.39 -10.87 -9.46
CA LEU A 138 7.25 -9.70 -8.59
C LEU A 138 6.31 -8.65 -9.21
N PHE A 139 6.44 -8.39 -10.50
CA PHE A 139 5.60 -7.46 -11.23
C PHE A 139 4.13 -7.91 -11.24
N MET A 140 3.88 -9.16 -11.63
CA MET A 140 2.52 -9.72 -11.66
C MET A 140 1.90 -9.80 -10.27
N LEU A 141 2.68 -10.19 -9.25
CA LEU A 141 2.23 -10.19 -7.87
C LEU A 141 1.79 -8.79 -7.43
N SER A 142 2.56 -7.76 -7.78
CA SER A 142 2.23 -6.37 -7.45
C SER A 142 0.92 -5.92 -8.09
N ILE A 143 0.68 -6.28 -9.36
CA ILE A 143 -0.57 -5.99 -10.06
C ILE A 143 -1.75 -6.70 -9.40
N ILE A 144 -1.60 -7.99 -9.06
CA ILE A 144 -2.66 -8.77 -8.42
C ILE A 144 -3.03 -8.17 -7.06
N ILE A 145 -2.04 -7.82 -6.23
CA ILE A 145 -2.27 -7.14 -4.95
C ILE A 145 -3.01 -5.82 -5.18
N GLY A 146 -2.60 -5.05 -6.17
CA GLY A 146 -3.25 -3.80 -6.53
C GLY A 146 -4.70 -3.97 -6.98
N LEU A 147 -4.95 -4.94 -7.86
CA LEU A 147 -6.28 -5.25 -8.38
C LEU A 147 -7.21 -5.88 -7.33
N THR A 148 -6.69 -6.45 -6.26
CA THR A 148 -7.50 -6.99 -5.16
C THR A 148 -7.69 -5.98 -4.03
N GLY A 149 -6.73 -5.06 -3.85
CA GLY A 149 -6.70 -4.10 -2.75
C GLY A 149 -7.58 -2.86 -2.93
N TRP A 150 -8.02 -2.53 -4.16
CA TRP A 150 -8.76 -1.30 -4.42
C TRP A 150 -10.10 -1.21 -3.69
N ALA A 151 -10.74 -2.34 -3.41
CA ALA A 151 -12.08 -2.42 -2.82
C ALA A 151 -12.16 -1.72 -1.44
N THR A 152 -11.15 -1.92 -0.59
CA THR A 152 -11.08 -1.32 0.76
C THR A 152 -10.92 0.20 0.67
N LEU A 153 -10.03 0.68 -0.19
CA LEU A 153 -9.79 2.11 -0.38
C LEU A 153 -10.98 2.80 -1.07
N ALA A 154 -11.61 2.15 -2.05
CA ALA A 154 -12.81 2.67 -2.72
C ALA A 154 -13.97 2.86 -1.72
N ARG A 155 -14.15 1.91 -0.79
CA ARG A 155 -15.16 2.01 0.27
C ARG A 155 -14.91 3.20 1.19
N LEU A 156 -13.65 3.45 1.56
CA LEU A 156 -13.26 4.59 2.37
C LEU A 156 -13.53 5.91 1.62
N LEU A 157 -13.08 6.01 0.37
CA LEU A 157 -13.28 7.20 -0.46
C LEU A 157 -14.76 7.48 -0.73
N ARG A 158 -15.57 6.45 -0.94
CA ARG A 158 -17.02 6.59 -1.03
C ARG A 158 -17.60 7.23 0.23
N ALA A 159 -17.22 6.75 1.41
CA ALA A 159 -17.71 7.30 2.68
C ALA A 159 -17.33 8.78 2.86
N GLU A 160 -16.09 9.16 2.53
CA GLU A 160 -15.64 10.54 2.59
C GLU A 160 -16.34 11.41 1.52
N THR A 161 -16.52 10.92 0.31
CA THR A 161 -17.26 11.62 -0.75
C THR A 161 -18.71 11.88 -0.34
N LEU A 162 -19.37 10.92 0.30
CA LEU A 162 -20.73 11.12 0.83
C LEU A 162 -20.78 12.22 1.87
N LYS A 163 -19.83 12.28 2.83
CA LYS A 163 -19.75 13.34 3.83
C LYS A 163 -19.54 14.71 3.17
N ILE A 164 -18.55 14.82 2.27
CA ILE A 164 -18.25 16.06 1.56
C ILE A 164 -19.45 16.55 0.77
N SER A 165 -20.17 15.62 0.11
CA SER A 165 -21.35 15.97 -0.70
C SER A 165 -22.50 16.62 0.09
N GLN A 166 -22.49 16.51 1.41
CA GLN A 166 -23.50 17.07 2.32
C GLN A 166 -23.10 18.44 2.87
N LEU A 167 -21.89 18.93 2.62
CA LEU A 167 -21.44 20.22 3.11
C LEU A 167 -22.18 21.38 2.43
N ASP A 168 -22.45 22.45 3.19
CA ASP A 168 -23.29 23.56 2.78
C ASP A 168 -22.76 24.25 1.48
N TYR A 169 -21.44 24.38 1.35
CA TYR A 169 -20.85 24.97 0.17
C TYR A 169 -21.05 24.13 -1.11
N ILE A 170 -21.09 22.78 -0.97
CA ILE A 170 -21.39 21.87 -2.08
C ILE A 170 -22.87 21.98 -2.46
N GLN A 171 -23.76 22.06 -1.47
CA GLN A 171 -25.18 22.25 -1.72
C GLN A 171 -25.47 23.61 -2.36
N ALA A 172 -24.80 24.68 -1.90
CA ALA A 172 -24.88 25.99 -2.52
C ALA A 172 -24.40 25.96 -3.97
N ALA A 173 -23.26 25.30 -4.25
CA ALA A 173 -22.75 25.15 -5.61
C ALA A 173 -23.75 24.43 -6.55
N ARG A 174 -24.44 23.40 -6.05
CA ARG A 174 -25.51 22.71 -6.78
C ARG A 174 -26.71 23.63 -7.03
N ALA A 175 -27.10 24.42 -6.01
CA ALA A 175 -28.21 25.37 -6.14
C ALA A 175 -27.93 26.45 -7.17
N PHE A 176 -26.66 26.87 -7.33
CA PHE A 176 -26.21 27.77 -8.40
C PHE A 176 -26.09 27.12 -9.78
N GLY A 177 -26.46 25.84 -9.94
CA GLY A 177 -26.49 25.15 -11.23
C GLY A 177 -25.13 24.69 -11.75
N LEU A 178 -24.11 24.59 -10.87
CA LEU A 178 -22.83 24.03 -11.26
C LEU A 178 -22.98 22.54 -11.62
N GLY A 179 -22.43 22.18 -12.77
CA GLY A 179 -22.49 20.79 -13.25
C GLY A 179 -21.70 19.81 -12.37
N PRO A 180 -22.09 18.52 -12.36
CA PRO A 180 -21.51 17.50 -11.50
C PRO A 180 -19.98 17.39 -11.61
N PHE A 181 -19.44 17.46 -12.82
CA PHE A 181 -17.99 17.39 -13.05
C PHE A 181 -17.18 18.62 -12.57
N LYS A 182 -17.86 19.75 -12.31
CA LYS A 182 -17.19 20.93 -11.73
C LYS A 182 -17.19 20.90 -10.20
N ILE A 183 -18.07 20.11 -9.63
CA ILE A 183 -18.20 19.93 -8.17
C ILE A 183 -17.35 18.75 -7.69
N MET A 184 -17.12 17.76 -8.55
CA MET A 184 -16.31 16.56 -8.31
C MET A 184 -14.81 16.85 -8.34
#